data_6e7369e87dc4e91e002dfc49e7b947bf
#
_entry.id   6e7369e87dc4e91e002dfc49e7b947bf
#
_cell.length_a   1.000
_cell.length_b   1.000
_cell.length_c   1.000
_cell.angle_alpha   90.00
_cell.angle_beta   90.00
_cell.angle_gamma   90.00
#
_symmetry.space_group_name_H-M   'P 1'
#
loop_
_entity.id
_entity.type
_entity.pdbx_description
1 polymer ?
#
loop_
_entity_poly.entity_id
_entity_poly.type
_entity_poly.pdbx_seq_one_letter_code
_entity_poly.pdbx_strand_id
1 'polypeptide(L)'
;MIGQMEAAPRRAVRYWFDDGLVEIGAGVLFLALAGLFALEGLAPADSLGATLSALGLPLVILGGMLLVGLGVRAAKERLTYPRTGYVAYPTAGPARRVLAGVIGAGVSLAIVWLLAAQPNLQLALGALQGVALAIVFLALSLRTGLVRLAMVGFVALGGGLVATTFGLGASLGSALAFGAAGVAAVLSGALALSHYLRTTAPPTEGA
;
A
#
# COMPACT_ATOMS: atom_id res chain seq x y z
N MET A 1 33.42 11.71 8.58
CA MET A 1 32.92 11.94 7.21
C MET A 1 32.12 10.76 6.64
N ILE A 2 32.42 9.50 6.97
CA ILE A 2 31.68 8.32 6.43
C ILE A 2 30.21 8.30 6.90
N GLY A 3 29.88 8.69 8.11
CA GLY A 3 28.50 8.68 8.62
C GLY A 3 27.53 9.70 7.99
N GLN A 4 28.04 10.75 7.33
CA GLN A 4 27.20 11.76 6.66
C GLN A 4 26.76 11.31 5.26
N MET A 5 27.53 10.46 4.59
CA MET A 5 27.20 9.94 3.26
C MET A 5 26.10 8.87 3.30
N GLU A 6 25.99 8.10 4.40
CA GLU A 6 24.91 7.10 4.59
C GLU A 6 23.57 7.72 5.03
N ALA A 7 23.60 8.92 5.63
CA ALA A 7 22.39 9.61 6.09
C ALA A 7 21.60 10.29 4.94
N ALA A 8 22.24 10.63 3.83
CA ALA A 8 21.60 11.32 2.71
C ALA A 8 20.52 10.49 2.00
N PRO A 9 20.71 9.19 1.66
CA PRO A 9 19.69 8.39 0.99
C PRO A 9 18.48 8.10 1.92
N ARG A 10 18.67 7.96 3.24
CA ARG A 10 17.58 7.77 4.19
C ARG A 10 16.70 9.01 4.32
N ARG A 11 17.28 10.21 4.32
CA ARG A 11 16.54 11.48 4.36
C ARG A 11 15.70 11.68 3.09
N ALA A 12 16.24 11.34 1.91
CA ALA A 12 15.52 11.44 0.65
C ALA A 12 14.29 10.52 0.60
N VAL A 13 14.43 9.25 1.06
CA VAL A 13 13.30 8.30 1.12
C VAL A 13 12.24 8.78 2.12
N ARG A 14 12.63 9.25 3.30
CA ARG A 14 11.72 9.78 4.30
C ARG A 14 10.89 10.94 3.76
N TYR A 15 11.53 11.89 3.07
CA TYR A 15 10.87 13.07 2.49
C TYR A 15 9.74 12.72 1.51
N TRP A 16 9.86 11.56 0.83
CA TRP A 16 8.80 11.07 -0.08
C TRP A 16 7.51 10.68 0.67
N PHE A 17 7.61 10.29 1.93
CA PHE A 17 6.48 9.85 2.76
C PHE A 17 6.02 10.91 3.78
N ASP A 18 6.78 11.99 4.02
CA ASP A 18 6.48 12.94 5.10
C ASP A 18 5.10 13.62 4.94
N ASP A 19 4.66 13.86 3.71
CA ASP A 19 3.39 14.52 3.39
C ASP A 19 2.15 13.60 3.47
N GLY A 20 2.32 12.29 3.67
CA GLY A 20 1.21 11.33 3.76
C GLY A 20 0.46 11.01 2.47
N LEU A 21 0.75 11.68 1.33
CA LEU A 21 0.05 11.46 0.07
C LEU A 21 0.21 10.03 -0.48
N VAL A 22 1.39 9.44 -0.29
CA VAL A 22 1.64 8.04 -0.69
C VAL A 22 0.78 7.08 0.13
N GLU A 23 0.63 7.34 1.43
CA GLU A 23 -0.20 6.55 2.33
C GLU A 23 -1.68 6.62 1.94
N ILE A 24 -2.18 7.82 1.63
CA ILE A 24 -3.55 8.00 1.13
C ILE A 24 -3.74 7.22 -0.18
N GLY A 25 -2.82 7.36 -1.13
CA GLY A 25 -2.91 6.66 -2.41
C GLY A 25 -2.90 5.14 -2.24
N ALA A 26 -1.99 4.60 -1.44
CA ALA A 26 -1.94 3.18 -1.12
C ALA A 26 -3.22 2.71 -0.40
N GLY A 27 -3.72 3.52 0.54
CA GLY A 27 -4.94 3.23 1.28
C GLY A 27 -6.17 3.16 0.38
N VAL A 28 -6.31 4.09 -0.58
CA VAL A 28 -7.39 4.05 -1.58
C VAL A 28 -7.31 2.77 -2.44
N LEU A 29 -6.11 2.39 -2.86
CA LEU A 29 -5.91 1.14 -3.61
C LEU A 29 -6.32 -0.09 -2.78
N PHE A 30 -5.91 -0.14 -1.50
CA PHE A 30 -6.28 -1.24 -0.61
C PHE A 30 -7.79 -1.30 -0.35
N LEU A 31 -8.48 -0.15 -0.22
CA LEU A 31 -9.93 -0.11 -0.09
C LEU A 31 -10.64 -0.60 -1.36
N ALA A 32 -10.12 -0.26 -2.55
CA ALA A 32 -10.66 -0.77 -3.80
C ALA A 32 -10.50 -2.30 -3.89
N LEU A 33 -9.34 -2.84 -3.52
CA LEU A 33 -9.11 -4.29 -3.44
C LEU A 33 -10.03 -4.95 -2.41
N ALA A 34 -10.18 -4.35 -1.24
CA ALA A 34 -11.08 -4.84 -0.20
C ALA A 34 -12.53 -4.91 -0.70
N GLY A 35 -12.99 -3.89 -1.42
CA GLY A 35 -14.32 -3.86 -2.03
C GLY A 35 -14.54 -4.99 -3.04
N LEU A 36 -13.56 -5.26 -3.89
CA LEU A 36 -13.62 -6.36 -4.86
C LEU A 36 -13.61 -7.73 -4.18
N PHE A 37 -12.75 -7.94 -3.18
CA PHE A 37 -12.75 -9.18 -2.41
C PHE A 37 -14.04 -9.37 -1.61
N ALA A 38 -14.61 -8.29 -1.06
CA ALA A 38 -15.91 -8.37 -0.40
C ALA A 38 -17.03 -8.72 -1.40
N LEU A 39 -17.02 -8.12 -2.60
CA LEU A 39 -17.95 -8.44 -3.65
C LEU A 39 -17.84 -9.91 -4.05
N GLU A 40 -16.62 -10.43 -4.23
CA GLU A 40 -16.37 -11.85 -4.53
C GLU A 40 -16.90 -12.76 -3.43
N GLY A 41 -16.65 -12.43 -2.16
CA GLY A 41 -17.06 -13.26 -1.02
C GLY A 41 -18.56 -13.24 -0.72
N LEU A 42 -19.27 -12.19 -1.12
CA LEU A 42 -20.72 -12.01 -0.88
C LEU A 42 -21.59 -12.31 -2.10
N ALA A 43 -21.04 -12.26 -3.30
CA ALA A 43 -21.78 -12.50 -4.53
C ALA A 43 -22.06 -14.00 -4.70
N PRO A 44 -23.28 -14.38 -5.18
CA PRO A 44 -23.54 -15.76 -5.57
C PRO A 44 -22.58 -16.21 -6.69
N ALA A 45 -22.23 -17.49 -6.68
CA ALA A 45 -21.48 -18.09 -7.79
C ALA A 45 -22.27 -17.84 -9.11
N ASP A 46 -21.55 -17.63 -10.21
CA ASP A 46 -22.09 -17.34 -11.54
C ASP A 46 -22.89 -16.02 -11.66
N SER A 47 -22.79 -15.14 -10.65
CA SER A 47 -23.40 -13.81 -10.70
C SER A 47 -22.53 -12.79 -11.45
N LEU A 48 -23.16 -11.69 -11.88
CA LEU A 48 -22.44 -10.54 -12.42
C LEU A 48 -21.39 -10.02 -11.42
N GLY A 49 -21.69 -10.07 -10.11
CA GLY A 49 -20.78 -9.67 -9.04
C GLY A 49 -19.50 -10.50 -9.01
N ALA A 50 -19.61 -11.82 -9.12
CA ALA A 50 -18.45 -12.73 -9.19
C ALA A 50 -17.62 -12.48 -10.44
N THR A 51 -18.25 -12.24 -11.59
CA THR A 51 -17.55 -11.90 -12.84
C THR A 51 -16.83 -10.55 -12.74
N LEU A 52 -17.49 -9.53 -12.18
CA LEU A 52 -16.91 -8.21 -11.99
C LEU A 52 -15.72 -8.24 -11.02
N SER A 53 -15.78 -9.03 -9.94
CA SER A 53 -14.64 -9.16 -9.02
C SER A 53 -13.46 -9.86 -9.69
N ALA A 54 -13.69 -10.96 -10.39
CA ALA A 54 -12.65 -11.71 -11.09
C ALA A 54 -11.90 -10.88 -12.14
N LEU A 55 -12.62 -10.09 -12.94
CA LEU A 55 -12.02 -9.17 -13.91
C LEU A 55 -11.49 -7.88 -13.27
N GLY A 56 -12.13 -7.41 -12.21
CA GLY A 56 -11.78 -6.18 -11.52
C GLY A 56 -10.47 -6.28 -10.74
N LEU A 57 -10.16 -7.42 -10.13
CA LEU A 57 -8.94 -7.59 -9.34
C LEU A 57 -7.66 -7.28 -10.13
N PRO A 58 -7.37 -7.91 -11.29
CA PRO A 58 -6.18 -7.57 -12.08
C PRO A 58 -6.22 -6.14 -12.60
N LEU A 59 -7.38 -5.61 -12.97
CA LEU A 59 -7.53 -4.22 -13.44
C LEU A 59 -7.22 -3.22 -12.32
N VAL A 60 -7.71 -3.45 -11.10
CA VAL A 60 -7.44 -2.58 -9.94
C VAL A 60 -5.98 -2.70 -9.50
N ILE A 61 -5.36 -3.88 -9.58
CA ILE A 61 -3.94 -4.02 -9.24
C ILE A 61 -3.09 -3.25 -10.26
N LEU A 62 -3.23 -3.51 -11.54
CA LEU A 62 -2.38 -2.90 -12.58
C LEU A 62 -2.73 -1.43 -12.82
N GLY A 63 -4.01 -1.16 -13.09
CA GLY A 63 -4.49 0.19 -13.37
C GLY A 63 -4.49 1.08 -12.13
N GLY A 64 -4.87 0.52 -10.97
CA GLY A 64 -4.90 1.24 -9.71
C GLY A 64 -3.50 1.67 -9.25
N MET A 65 -2.48 0.82 -9.37
CA MET A 65 -1.10 1.22 -9.08
C MET A 65 -0.63 2.37 -9.98
N LEU A 66 -0.97 2.33 -11.27
CA LEU A 66 -0.65 3.41 -12.21
C LEU A 66 -1.39 4.70 -11.83
N LEU A 67 -2.70 4.62 -11.63
CA LEU A 67 -3.53 5.78 -11.27
C LEU A 67 -3.13 6.40 -9.94
N VAL A 68 -2.85 5.59 -8.92
CA VAL A 68 -2.33 6.06 -7.64
C VAL A 68 -0.98 6.74 -7.81
N GLY A 69 -0.07 6.14 -8.59
CA GLY A 69 1.23 6.75 -8.88
C GLY A 69 1.12 8.11 -9.56
N LEU A 70 0.26 8.23 -10.57
CA LEU A 70 -0.02 9.49 -11.28
C LEU A 70 -0.72 10.50 -10.36
N GLY A 71 -1.72 10.06 -9.60
CA GLY A 71 -2.47 10.90 -8.67
C GLY A 71 -1.61 11.46 -7.54
N VAL A 72 -0.79 10.63 -6.91
CA VAL A 72 0.17 11.06 -5.88
C VAL A 72 1.16 12.07 -6.45
N ARG A 73 1.68 11.82 -7.67
CA ARG A 73 2.60 12.75 -8.32
C ARG A 73 1.92 14.09 -8.61
N ALA A 74 0.74 14.09 -9.21
CA ALA A 74 -0.03 15.30 -9.48
C ALA A 74 -0.39 16.07 -8.20
N ALA A 75 -0.76 15.36 -7.12
CA ALA A 75 -1.04 15.96 -5.83
C ALA A 75 0.22 16.59 -5.21
N LYS A 76 1.38 15.94 -5.32
CA LYS A 76 2.67 16.50 -4.86
C LYS A 76 3.06 17.76 -5.63
N GLU A 77 2.88 17.77 -6.95
CA GLU A 77 3.16 18.93 -7.79
C GLU A 77 2.31 20.15 -7.40
N ARG A 78 1.07 19.93 -6.96
CA ARG A 78 0.15 21.03 -6.59
C ARG A 78 0.25 21.45 -5.12
N LEU A 79 0.46 20.51 -4.20
CA LEU A 79 0.32 20.75 -2.76
C LEU A 79 1.66 20.84 -2.03
N THR A 80 2.66 20.03 -2.42
CA THR A 80 3.87 19.84 -1.62
C THR A 80 5.08 20.54 -2.22
N TYR A 81 5.32 20.38 -3.52
CA TYR A 81 6.51 20.96 -4.18
C TYR A 81 6.56 22.49 -4.15
N PRO A 82 5.45 23.24 -4.27
CA PRO A 82 5.51 24.70 -4.13
C PRO A 82 5.96 25.16 -2.75
N ARG A 83 5.81 24.33 -1.71
CA ARG A 83 6.12 24.67 -0.31
C ARG A 83 7.55 24.31 0.12
N THR A 84 8.10 23.23 -0.42
CA THR A 84 9.39 22.67 0.05
C THR A 84 10.43 22.49 -1.05
N GLY A 85 10.07 22.83 -2.28
CA GLY A 85 10.94 22.65 -3.46
C GLY A 85 10.89 21.22 -4.02
N TYR A 86 11.37 21.08 -5.25
CA TYR A 86 11.44 19.81 -5.96
C TYR A 86 12.74 19.08 -5.61
N VAL A 87 12.62 17.87 -5.07
CA VAL A 87 13.76 16.96 -4.87
C VAL A 87 13.72 15.89 -5.94
N ALA A 88 14.72 15.88 -6.84
CA ALA A 88 14.87 14.81 -7.81
C ALA A 88 15.37 13.54 -7.13
N TYR A 89 14.58 12.48 -7.19
CA TYR A 89 14.99 11.17 -6.67
C TYR A 89 15.66 10.35 -7.75
N PRO A 90 16.81 9.71 -7.47
CA PRO A 90 17.40 8.76 -8.40
C PRO A 90 16.43 7.60 -8.62
N THR A 91 15.95 7.47 -9.85
CA THR A 91 15.08 6.36 -10.23
C THR A 91 15.90 5.09 -10.39
N ALA A 92 15.38 3.96 -9.89
CA ALA A 92 16.03 2.68 -10.13
C ALA A 92 16.16 2.42 -11.64
N GLY A 93 17.33 1.96 -12.06
CA GLY A 93 17.59 1.63 -13.47
C GLY A 93 16.58 0.59 -14.00
N PRO A 94 16.38 0.53 -15.33
CA PRO A 94 15.41 -0.34 -15.95
C PRO A 94 15.63 -1.82 -15.60
N ALA A 95 16.87 -2.28 -15.58
CA ALA A 95 17.21 -3.66 -15.21
C ALA A 95 16.74 -4.03 -13.78
N ARG A 96 16.91 -3.10 -12.82
CA ARG A 96 16.47 -3.34 -11.43
C ARG A 96 14.95 -3.39 -11.30
N ARG A 97 14.21 -2.61 -12.12
CA ARG A 97 12.75 -2.65 -12.16
C ARG A 97 12.26 -3.97 -12.76
N VAL A 98 12.86 -4.41 -13.87
CA VAL A 98 12.55 -5.70 -14.49
C VAL A 98 12.82 -6.84 -13.53
N LEU A 99 14.00 -6.86 -12.88
CA LEU A 99 14.34 -7.89 -11.90
C LEU A 99 13.34 -7.92 -10.74
N ALA A 100 12.96 -6.77 -10.20
CA ALA A 100 11.95 -6.69 -9.14
C ALA A 100 10.59 -7.20 -9.61
N GLY A 101 10.19 -6.91 -10.86
CA GLY A 101 8.96 -7.43 -11.48
C GLY A 101 9.00 -8.96 -11.64
N VAL A 102 10.10 -9.51 -12.13
CA VAL A 102 10.28 -10.98 -12.29
C VAL A 102 10.24 -11.69 -10.94
N ILE A 103 10.94 -11.16 -9.93
CA ILE A 103 10.89 -11.71 -8.56
C ILE A 103 9.46 -11.64 -8.01
N GLY A 104 8.79 -10.49 -8.15
CA GLY A 104 7.41 -10.32 -7.70
C GLY A 104 6.45 -11.30 -8.37
N ALA A 105 6.54 -11.47 -9.68
CA ALA A 105 5.74 -12.44 -10.43
C ALA A 105 6.03 -13.89 -10.00
N GLY A 106 7.29 -14.24 -9.82
CA GLY A 106 7.70 -15.58 -9.35
C GLY A 106 7.16 -15.91 -7.96
N VAL A 107 7.26 -14.97 -7.02
CA VAL A 107 6.69 -15.12 -5.68
C VAL A 107 5.17 -15.23 -5.74
N SER A 108 4.49 -14.41 -6.56
CA SER A 108 3.03 -14.49 -6.71
C SER A 108 2.58 -15.84 -7.26
N LEU A 109 3.27 -16.36 -8.28
CA LEU A 109 2.97 -17.69 -8.86
C LEU A 109 3.20 -18.80 -7.83
N ALA A 110 4.29 -18.74 -7.05
CA ALA A 110 4.57 -19.71 -6.00
C ALA A 110 3.48 -19.71 -4.91
N ILE A 111 2.99 -18.52 -4.52
CA ILE A 111 1.89 -18.39 -3.56
C ILE A 111 0.61 -19.01 -4.13
N VAL A 112 0.25 -18.70 -5.38
CA VAL A 112 -0.95 -19.26 -6.03
C VAL A 112 -0.87 -20.77 -6.11
N TRP A 113 0.29 -21.32 -6.50
CA TRP A 113 0.51 -22.76 -6.55
C TRP A 113 0.38 -23.42 -5.17
N LEU A 114 0.98 -22.82 -4.14
CA LEU A 114 0.91 -23.32 -2.76
C LEU A 114 -0.52 -23.33 -2.24
N LEU A 115 -1.30 -22.26 -2.49
CA LEU A 115 -2.69 -22.17 -2.08
C LEU A 115 -3.58 -23.17 -2.83
N ALA A 116 -3.29 -23.44 -4.10
CA ALA A 116 -3.98 -24.47 -4.87
C ALA A 116 -3.68 -25.89 -4.36
N ALA A 117 -2.43 -26.13 -3.94
CA ALA A 117 -1.98 -27.43 -3.43
C ALA A 117 -2.44 -27.72 -1.98
N GLN A 118 -2.76 -26.67 -1.21
CA GLN A 118 -3.07 -26.76 0.22
C GLN A 118 -4.36 -26.01 0.56
N PRO A 119 -5.54 -26.65 0.43
CA PRO A 119 -6.84 -25.98 0.66
C PRO A 119 -6.98 -25.36 2.07
N ASN A 120 -6.33 -25.93 3.09
CA ASN A 120 -6.35 -25.40 4.45
C ASN A 120 -5.70 -24.00 4.55
N LEU A 121 -4.75 -23.68 3.67
CA LEU A 121 -4.12 -22.36 3.63
C LEU A 121 -5.07 -21.28 3.10
N GLN A 122 -6.10 -21.64 2.36
CA GLN A 122 -7.10 -20.69 1.90
C GLN A 122 -7.86 -20.06 3.08
N LEU A 123 -8.11 -20.82 4.14
CA LEU A 123 -8.73 -20.29 5.35
C LEU A 123 -7.83 -19.30 6.09
N ALA A 124 -6.50 -19.46 5.97
CA ALA A 124 -5.51 -18.59 6.58
C ALA A 124 -5.09 -17.42 5.65
N LEU A 125 -5.68 -17.28 4.46
CA LEU A 125 -5.23 -16.30 3.46
C LEU A 125 -5.28 -14.87 4.00
N GLY A 126 -6.33 -14.50 4.75
CA GLY A 126 -6.44 -13.20 5.39
C GLY A 126 -5.26 -12.91 6.35
N ALA A 127 -4.90 -13.88 7.19
CA ALA A 127 -3.75 -13.74 8.09
C ALA A 127 -2.43 -13.65 7.33
N LEU A 128 -2.24 -14.47 6.30
CA LEU A 128 -1.03 -14.43 5.46
C LEU A 128 -0.85 -13.07 4.77
N GLN A 129 -1.93 -12.51 4.25
CA GLN A 129 -1.91 -11.17 3.64
C GLN A 129 -1.66 -10.08 4.69
N GLY A 130 -2.29 -10.18 5.87
CA GLY A 130 -2.04 -9.28 6.99
C GLY A 130 -0.57 -9.30 7.43
N VAL A 131 0.04 -10.49 7.54
CA VAL A 131 1.47 -10.66 7.83
C VAL A 131 2.33 -10.03 6.72
N ALA A 132 2.03 -10.29 5.45
CA ALA A 132 2.78 -9.72 4.33
C ALA A 132 2.74 -8.20 4.34
N LEU A 133 1.55 -7.60 4.53
CA LEU A 133 1.38 -6.16 4.66
C LEU A 133 2.14 -5.60 5.86
N ALA A 134 2.07 -6.27 7.02
CA ALA A 134 2.81 -5.88 8.21
C ALA A 134 4.32 -5.84 7.98
N ILE A 135 4.87 -6.87 7.31
CA ILE A 135 6.30 -6.92 6.95
C ILE A 135 6.68 -5.75 6.04
N VAL A 136 5.88 -5.47 5.01
CA VAL A 136 6.13 -4.37 4.07
C VAL A 136 6.10 -3.02 4.79
N PHE A 137 5.07 -2.75 5.57
CA PHE A 137 4.92 -1.49 6.29
C PHE A 137 5.95 -1.32 7.41
N LEU A 138 6.33 -2.40 8.09
CA LEU A 138 7.41 -2.38 9.08
C LEU A 138 8.75 -2.08 8.42
N ALA A 139 9.06 -2.72 7.30
CA ALA A 139 10.28 -2.44 6.53
C ALA A 139 10.33 -0.98 6.05
N LEU A 140 9.20 -0.42 5.59
CA LEU A 140 9.10 1.00 5.24
C LEU A 140 9.28 1.89 6.47
N SER A 141 8.66 1.55 7.61
CA SER A 141 8.82 2.28 8.88
C SER A 141 10.28 2.32 9.32
N LEU A 142 10.99 1.19 9.28
CA LEU A 142 12.41 1.12 9.63
C LEU A 142 13.30 1.92 8.67
N ARG A 143 12.96 1.97 7.38
CA ARG A 143 13.71 2.74 6.37
C ARG A 143 13.48 4.24 6.47
N THR A 144 12.25 4.65 6.76
CA THR A 144 11.85 6.06 6.79
C THR A 144 11.94 6.67 8.19
N GLY A 145 11.92 5.85 9.24
CA GLY A 145 11.80 6.29 10.64
C GLY A 145 10.39 6.78 11.00
N LEU A 146 9.36 6.47 10.18
CA LEU A 146 7.97 6.89 10.39
C LEU A 146 7.18 5.77 11.08
N VAL A 147 7.02 5.86 12.40
CA VAL A 147 6.31 4.85 13.24
C VAL A 147 4.87 4.62 12.78
N ARG A 148 4.21 5.65 12.25
CA ARG A 148 2.83 5.55 11.73
C ARG A 148 2.67 4.45 10.65
N LEU A 149 3.70 4.21 9.83
CA LEU A 149 3.68 3.12 8.85
C LEU A 149 3.64 1.75 9.53
N ALA A 150 4.40 1.55 10.60
CA ALA A 150 4.32 0.32 11.38
C ALA A 150 2.90 0.11 11.96
N MET A 151 2.25 1.18 12.44
CA MET A 151 0.87 1.10 12.94
C MET A 151 -0.10 0.61 11.86
N VAL A 152 0.02 1.10 10.62
CA VAL A 152 -0.78 0.60 9.48
C VAL A 152 -0.55 -0.89 9.28
N GLY A 153 0.71 -1.35 9.34
CA GLY A 153 1.06 -2.77 9.23
C GLY A 153 0.43 -3.62 10.34
N PHE A 154 0.47 -3.16 11.59
CA PHE A 154 -0.16 -3.87 12.72
C PHE A 154 -1.69 -3.92 12.59
N VAL A 155 -2.34 -2.87 12.11
CA VAL A 155 -3.78 -2.87 11.86
C VAL A 155 -4.14 -3.87 10.74
N ALA A 156 -3.34 -3.94 9.66
CA ALA A 156 -3.51 -4.94 8.60
C ALA A 156 -3.38 -6.37 9.13
N LEU A 157 -2.36 -6.62 9.97
CA LEU A 157 -2.15 -7.91 10.63
C LEU A 157 -3.35 -8.26 11.51
N GLY A 158 -3.83 -7.34 12.34
CA GLY A 158 -5.00 -7.51 13.18
C GLY A 158 -6.25 -7.88 12.37
N GLY A 159 -6.52 -7.17 11.27
CA GLY A 159 -7.62 -7.47 10.36
C GLY A 159 -7.53 -8.88 9.78
N GLY A 160 -6.36 -9.29 9.32
CA GLY A 160 -6.12 -10.65 8.79
C GLY A 160 -6.27 -11.74 9.83
N LEU A 161 -5.78 -11.53 11.06
CA LEU A 161 -5.93 -12.48 12.17
C LEU A 161 -7.40 -12.61 12.59
N VAL A 162 -8.12 -11.49 12.73
CA VAL A 162 -9.56 -11.50 13.03
C VAL A 162 -10.31 -12.30 11.96
N ALA A 163 -10.05 -12.04 10.68
CA ALA A 163 -10.69 -12.77 9.59
C ALA A 163 -10.49 -14.30 9.71
N THR A 164 -9.27 -14.71 10.03
CA THR A 164 -8.92 -16.13 10.16
C THR A 164 -9.57 -16.76 11.40
N THR A 165 -9.58 -16.07 12.55
CA THR A 165 -10.19 -16.57 13.78
C THR A 165 -11.71 -16.72 13.66
N PHE A 166 -12.38 -15.87 12.89
CA PHE A 166 -13.82 -15.98 12.61
C PHE A 166 -14.15 -16.89 11.41
N GLY A 167 -13.15 -17.49 10.76
CA GLY A 167 -13.36 -18.41 9.64
C GLY A 167 -14.04 -17.78 8.43
N LEU A 168 -13.75 -16.50 8.12
CA LEU A 168 -14.42 -15.75 7.05
C LEU A 168 -14.12 -16.27 5.64
N GLY A 169 -13.23 -17.23 5.49
CA GLY A 169 -12.77 -17.74 4.19
C GLY A 169 -11.82 -16.80 3.46
N ALA A 170 -11.42 -17.21 2.25
CA ALA A 170 -10.36 -16.54 1.50
C ALA A 170 -10.73 -15.10 1.10
N SER A 171 -11.87 -14.92 0.44
CA SER A 171 -12.25 -13.62 -0.14
C SER A 171 -12.60 -12.59 0.94
N LEU A 172 -13.45 -12.94 1.91
CA LEU A 172 -13.80 -12.03 3.00
C LEU A 172 -12.60 -11.80 3.94
N GLY A 173 -11.73 -12.81 4.11
CA GLY A 173 -10.49 -12.66 4.86
C GLY A 173 -9.54 -11.65 4.21
N SER A 174 -9.41 -11.72 2.88
CA SER A 174 -8.67 -10.73 2.09
C SER A 174 -9.30 -9.34 2.19
N ALA A 175 -10.63 -9.26 2.08
CA ALA A 175 -11.36 -8.01 2.20
C ALA A 175 -11.09 -7.32 3.55
N LEU A 176 -11.09 -8.07 4.65
CA LEU A 176 -10.83 -7.51 5.97
C LEU A 176 -9.38 -7.08 6.16
N ALA A 177 -8.41 -7.87 5.70
CA ALA A 177 -6.98 -7.51 5.79
C ALA A 177 -6.66 -6.25 4.99
N PHE A 178 -7.07 -6.19 3.71
CA PHE A 178 -6.87 -5.00 2.86
C PHE A 178 -7.72 -3.82 3.32
N GLY A 179 -8.95 -4.05 3.77
CA GLY A 179 -9.83 -3.00 4.29
C GLY A 179 -9.26 -2.32 5.53
N ALA A 180 -8.80 -3.10 6.50
CA ALA A 180 -8.15 -2.60 7.71
C ALA A 180 -6.88 -1.79 7.38
N ALA A 181 -6.02 -2.33 6.48
CA ALA A 181 -4.84 -1.62 6.00
C ALA A 181 -5.21 -0.32 5.27
N GLY A 182 -6.24 -0.37 4.42
CA GLY A 182 -6.70 0.77 3.62
C GLY A 182 -7.21 1.91 4.48
N VAL A 183 -8.10 1.62 5.44
CA VAL A 183 -8.62 2.61 6.38
C VAL A 183 -7.49 3.22 7.20
N ALA A 184 -6.62 2.39 7.77
CA ALA A 184 -5.49 2.87 8.57
C ALA A 184 -4.53 3.74 7.76
N ALA A 185 -4.22 3.37 6.51
CA ALA A 185 -3.34 4.13 5.64
C ALA A 185 -3.96 5.48 5.24
N VAL A 186 -5.26 5.52 4.87
CA VAL A 186 -5.95 6.77 4.54
C VAL A 186 -5.98 7.71 5.75
N LEU A 187 -6.34 7.21 6.93
CA LEU A 187 -6.40 8.03 8.15
C LEU A 187 -5.01 8.54 8.56
N SER A 188 -4.01 7.66 8.57
CA SER A 188 -2.61 8.03 8.86
C SER A 188 -2.09 9.08 7.88
N GLY A 189 -2.30 8.86 6.58
CA GLY A 189 -1.87 9.78 5.54
C GLY A 189 -2.61 11.12 5.58
N ALA A 190 -3.93 11.13 5.85
CA ALA A 190 -4.72 12.35 5.98
C ALA A 190 -4.28 13.19 7.19
N LEU A 191 -4.00 12.56 8.32
CA LEU A 191 -3.47 13.24 9.50
C LEU A 191 -2.08 13.83 9.21
N ALA A 192 -1.20 13.06 8.54
CA ALA A 192 0.12 13.54 8.13
C ALA A 192 0.03 14.72 7.17
N LEU A 193 -0.85 14.65 6.16
CA LEU A 193 -1.08 15.72 5.20
C LEU A 193 -1.61 16.98 5.89
N SER A 194 -2.58 16.84 6.78
CA SER A 194 -3.14 17.98 7.51
C SER A 194 -2.08 18.67 8.38
N HIS A 195 -1.26 17.89 9.06
CA HIS A 195 -0.14 18.41 9.85
C HIS A 195 0.89 19.12 8.97
N TYR A 196 1.28 18.48 7.86
CA TYR A 196 2.22 19.04 6.89
C TYR A 196 1.75 20.38 6.34
N LEU A 197 0.49 20.49 5.91
CA LEU A 197 -0.07 21.72 5.35
C LEU A 197 -0.17 22.86 6.37
N ARG A 198 -0.32 22.55 7.67
CA ARG A 198 -0.36 23.54 8.75
C ARG A 198 1.03 24.04 9.15
N THR A 199 2.06 23.21 8.99
CA THR A 199 3.43 23.52 9.44
C THR A 199 4.32 24.08 8.34
N THR A 200 3.93 23.93 7.05
CA THR A 200 4.67 24.46 5.90
C THR A 200 3.90 25.61 5.26
N ALA A 201 4.41 26.82 5.38
CA ALA A 201 3.84 27.98 4.68
C ALA A 201 4.13 27.90 3.17
N PRO A 202 3.22 28.35 2.28
CA PRO A 202 3.56 28.58 0.88
C PRO A 202 4.64 29.68 0.79
N PRO A 203 5.53 29.64 -0.23
CA PRO A 203 6.47 30.74 -0.46
C PRO A 203 5.69 32.04 -0.62
N THR A 204 6.09 33.08 0.11
CA THR A 204 5.54 34.44 -0.07
C THR A 204 5.93 34.91 -1.46
N GLU A 205 4.95 35.20 -2.30
CA GLU A 205 5.19 35.85 -3.60
C GLU A 205 5.84 37.22 -3.29
N GLY A 206 7.14 37.34 -3.50
CA GLY A 206 7.83 38.62 -3.35
C GLY A 206 9.12 38.65 -2.54
N ALA A 207 9.88 37.54 -2.42
CA ALA A 207 11.25 37.60 -1.89
C ALA A 207 12.26 37.38 -3.00
#